data_026cb263f99a43fb3362a855d0ab7da0
#
_entry.id   026cb263f99a43fb3362a855d0ab7da0
#
_cell.length_a   1.000
_cell.length_b   1.000
_cell.length_c   1.000
_cell.angle_alpha   90.00
_cell.angle_beta   90.00
_cell.angle_gamma   90.00
#
_symmetry.space_group_name_H-M   'P 1'
#
loop_
_entity.id
_entity.type
_entity.pdbx_description
1 polymer ?
#
loop_
_entity_poly.entity_id
_entity_poly.type
_entity_poly.pdbx_seq_one_letter_code
_entity_poly.pdbx_strand_id
1 'polypeptide(L)'
;MSKKEGLKIWAINRFLNSFSNSNEVPIIDRLEADKRLDNLCTLAIIRSGLAGALSGMLISLIAYALEPWEEIGKSEKLFAGLMIAIAGIVATSIELLFLYRDSLTTAARMAKVLDIPDEELNKIEMEQSMPRWLIYAAMGAPGHRGTLFGINPLEKIGKYGLMVRKLLTKIRVIGSASLFKSILRRIWVRMIGRVATRATVNLLALPVFILLNIIGMRYTMNEMRSRLVGFELTPKVIKHAFPEGIDNLSPGLKYALHTGFSEQIMAARYIHPNQIRILEMLGEMNESKVLINEDEQRRADRFLIAISTMSGKNNYRHRKLSRELEKRLGNKETSRVRNEVWDAIHDLKPFERSWK
;
A
#
# COMPACT_ATOMS: atom_id res chain seq x y z
N MET A 1 14.17 -12.22 -21.58
CA MET A 1 13.54 -11.83 -20.28
C MET A 1 13.43 -10.32 -20.19
N SER A 2 12.24 -9.77 -20.03
CA SER A 2 12.03 -8.33 -19.91
C SER A 2 12.66 -7.80 -18.59
N LYS A 3 13.27 -6.60 -18.59
CA LYS A 3 13.80 -5.95 -17.36
C LYS A 3 12.78 -5.90 -16.20
N LYS A 4 11.48 -5.88 -16.53
CA LYS A 4 10.38 -5.90 -15.53
C LYS A 4 10.22 -7.27 -14.86
N GLU A 5 10.47 -8.35 -15.57
CA GLU A 5 10.42 -9.71 -15.02
C GLU A 5 11.59 -9.97 -14.08
N GLY A 6 12.79 -9.49 -14.42
CA GLY A 6 13.96 -9.61 -13.56
C GLY A 6 13.78 -8.95 -12.19
N LEU A 7 13.18 -7.73 -12.13
CA LEU A 7 12.92 -7.03 -10.86
C LEU A 7 11.86 -7.76 -10.01
N LYS A 8 10.82 -8.33 -10.64
CA LYS A 8 9.79 -9.09 -9.92
C LYS A 8 10.39 -10.37 -9.31
N ILE A 9 11.15 -11.12 -10.10
CA ILE A 9 11.83 -12.36 -9.65
C ILE A 9 12.79 -12.04 -8.50
N TRP A 10 13.60 -10.99 -8.63
CA TRP A 10 14.49 -10.55 -7.57
C TRP A 10 13.72 -10.21 -6.27
N ALA A 11 12.60 -9.50 -6.38
CA ALA A 11 11.79 -9.12 -5.23
C ALA A 11 11.16 -10.33 -4.55
N ILE A 12 10.66 -11.30 -5.33
CA ILE A 12 10.13 -12.57 -4.83
C ILE A 12 11.22 -13.33 -4.07
N ASN A 13 12.36 -13.56 -4.73
CA ASN A 13 13.48 -14.28 -4.12
C ASN A 13 13.97 -13.56 -2.86
N ARG A 14 14.00 -12.23 -2.87
CA ARG A 14 14.39 -11.45 -1.68
C ARG A 14 13.42 -11.63 -0.54
N PHE A 15 12.11 -11.62 -0.81
CA PHE A 15 11.08 -11.86 0.21
C PHE A 15 11.21 -13.26 0.80
N LEU A 16 11.27 -14.30 -0.05
CA LEU A 16 11.38 -15.70 0.38
C LEU A 16 12.65 -15.96 1.18
N ASN A 17 13.80 -15.48 0.70
CA ASN A 17 15.07 -15.60 1.44
C ASN A 17 15.01 -14.86 2.79
N SER A 18 14.34 -13.71 2.84
CA SER A 18 14.17 -12.97 4.10
C SER A 18 13.22 -13.69 5.05
N PHE A 19 12.21 -14.38 4.54
CA PHE A 19 11.29 -15.19 5.33
C PHE A 19 12.00 -16.43 5.90
N SER A 20 12.67 -17.22 5.05
CA SER A 20 13.40 -18.43 5.47
C SER A 20 14.50 -18.13 6.47
N ASN A 21 15.25 -17.03 6.29
CA ASN A 21 16.36 -16.64 7.17
C ASN A 21 15.94 -15.74 8.33
N SER A 22 14.65 -15.54 8.55
CA SER A 22 14.17 -14.71 9.66
C SER A 22 14.28 -15.49 10.98
N ASN A 23 14.83 -14.85 12.01
CA ASN A 23 14.84 -15.36 13.38
C ASN A 23 13.51 -15.11 14.13
N GLU A 24 12.53 -14.49 13.47
CA GLU A 24 11.22 -14.33 14.06
C GLU A 24 10.55 -15.70 14.22
N VAL A 25 9.76 -15.83 15.27
CA VAL A 25 8.94 -17.01 15.54
C VAL A 25 7.47 -16.62 15.52
N PRO A 26 6.57 -17.52 15.17
CA PRO A 26 5.14 -17.30 15.29
C PRO A 26 4.76 -16.93 16.73
N ILE A 27 3.95 -15.90 16.90
CA ILE A 27 3.50 -15.43 18.21
C ILE A 27 2.00 -15.70 18.34
N ILE A 28 1.65 -16.58 19.27
CA ILE A 28 0.26 -17.01 19.52
C ILE A 28 -0.51 -15.92 20.27
N ASP A 29 0.16 -15.27 21.24
CA ASP A 29 -0.46 -14.15 21.97
C ASP A 29 -0.60 -12.92 21.05
N ARG A 30 -1.84 -12.52 20.83
CA ARG A 30 -2.17 -11.42 19.92
C ARG A 30 -1.63 -10.07 20.37
N LEU A 31 -1.59 -9.81 21.68
CA LEU A 31 -1.05 -8.56 22.21
C LEU A 31 0.47 -8.50 22.02
N GLU A 32 1.16 -9.61 22.19
CA GLU A 32 2.59 -9.70 21.95
C GLU A 32 2.91 -9.60 20.46
N ALA A 33 2.12 -10.28 19.60
CA ALA A 33 2.24 -10.19 18.15
C ALA A 33 2.05 -8.75 17.67
N ASP A 34 1.06 -8.04 18.22
CA ASP A 34 0.79 -6.63 17.89
C ASP A 34 1.98 -5.73 18.23
N LYS A 35 2.50 -5.81 19.44
CA LYS A 35 3.71 -5.09 19.86
C LYS A 35 4.91 -5.42 18.97
N ARG A 36 5.05 -6.68 18.56
CA ARG A 36 6.15 -7.10 17.67
C ARG A 36 6.01 -6.51 16.29
N LEU A 37 4.80 -6.51 15.71
CA LEU A 37 4.52 -5.88 14.43
C LEU A 37 4.79 -4.38 14.46
N ASP A 38 4.37 -3.69 15.50
CA ASP A 38 4.62 -2.26 15.69
C ASP A 38 6.11 -1.94 15.78
N ASN A 39 6.88 -2.75 16.52
CA ASN A 39 8.32 -2.62 16.60
C ASN A 39 9.00 -2.81 15.24
N LEU A 40 8.58 -3.81 14.45
CA LEU A 40 9.10 -4.05 13.11
C LEU A 40 8.80 -2.88 12.16
N CYS A 41 7.58 -2.36 12.21
CA CYS A 41 7.17 -1.18 11.44
C CYS A 41 7.97 0.06 11.85
N THR A 42 8.10 0.31 13.15
CA THR A 42 8.84 1.47 13.69
C THR A 42 10.31 1.43 13.29
N LEU A 43 10.96 0.28 13.40
CA LEU A 43 12.35 0.11 12.97
C LEU A 43 12.54 0.36 11.47
N ALA A 44 11.61 -0.12 10.62
CA ALA A 44 11.64 0.16 9.18
C ALA A 44 11.48 1.67 8.90
N ILE A 45 10.59 2.36 9.61
CA ILE A 45 10.38 3.80 9.48
C ILE A 45 11.64 4.58 9.88
N ILE A 46 12.29 4.21 11.01
CA ILE A 46 13.54 4.85 11.45
C ILE A 46 14.65 4.65 10.42
N ARG A 47 14.87 3.40 9.95
CA ARG A 47 15.88 3.09 8.92
C ARG A 47 15.63 3.87 7.63
N SER A 48 14.37 4.07 7.25
CA SER A 48 14.03 4.86 6.06
C SER A 48 14.38 6.34 6.22
N GLY A 49 14.14 6.90 7.42
CA GLY A 49 14.58 8.27 7.76
C GLY A 49 16.10 8.43 7.67
N LEU A 50 16.85 7.47 8.22
CA LEU A 50 18.32 7.44 8.14
C LEU A 50 18.82 7.32 6.70
N ALA A 51 18.19 6.49 5.87
CA ALA A 51 18.53 6.38 4.45
C ALA A 51 18.32 7.72 3.71
N GLY A 52 17.25 8.44 4.01
CA GLY A 52 17.01 9.79 3.47
C GLY A 52 18.04 10.81 3.94
N ALA A 53 18.45 10.72 5.22
CA ALA A 53 19.51 11.57 5.77
C ALA A 53 20.85 11.32 5.04
N LEU A 54 21.26 10.06 4.92
CA LEU A 54 22.51 9.68 4.26
C LEU A 54 22.53 10.07 2.78
N SER A 55 21.45 9.81 2.06
CA SER A 55 21.31 10.22 0.65
C SER A 55 21.37 11.74 0.49
N GLY A 56 20.69 12.48 1.36
CA GLY A 56 20.71 13.94 1.34
C GLY A 56 22.08 14.53 1.70
N MET A 57 22.76 13.97 2.71
CA MET A 57 24.14 14.37 3.06
C MET A 57 25.12 14.11 1.92
N LEU A 58 25.07 12.95 1.29
CA LEU A 58 25.94 12.61 0.17
C LEU A 58 25.79 13.62 -0.98
N ILE A 59 24.56 13.94 -1.36
CA ILE A 59 24.28 14.93 -2.41
C ILE A 59 24.82 16.33 -1.99
N SER A 60 24.65 16.70 -0.72
CA SER A 60 25.13 17.98 -0.20
C SER A 60 26.65 18.08 -0.21
N LEU A 61 27.35 17.01 0.18
CA LEU A 61 28.80 16.94 0.15
C LEU A 61 29.36 17.03 -1.27
N ILE A 62 28.74 16.32 -2.23
CA ILE A 62 29.14 16.40 -3.64
C ILE A 62 28.88 17.81 -4.19
N ALA A 63 27.74 18.43 -3.86
CA ALA A 63 27.46 19.80 -4.27
C ALA A 63 28.49 20.80 -3.69
N TYR A 64 28.89 20.64 -2.43
CA TYR A 64 29.91 21.47 -1.78
C TYR A 64 31.27 21.27 -2.43
N ALA A 65 31.71 20.05 -2.70
CA ALA A 65 32.99 19.76 -3.34
C ALA A 65 33.08 20.32 -4.77
N LEU A 66 31.94 20.48 -5.46
CA LEU A 66 31.88 21.04 -6.82
C LEU A 66 31.57 22.56 -6.85
N GLU A 67 31.36 23.20 -5.71
CA GLU A 67 31.02 24.63 -5.61
C GLU A 67 32.11 25.56 -6.24
N PRO A 68 33.44 25.35 -6.05
CA PRO A 68 34.49 26.17 -6.67
C PRO A 68 34.48 26.14 -8.20
N TRP A 69 34.02 25.06 -8.83
CA TRP A 69 33.94 24.92 -10.29
C TRP A 69 32.89 25.82 -10.93
N GLU A 70 31.98 26.37 -10.14
CA GLU A 70 30.93 27.27 -10.61
C GLU A 70 31.44 28.71 -10.87
N GLU A 71 32.58 29.05 -10.35
CA GLU A 71 33.17 30.40 -10.47
C GLU A 71 33.97 30.58 -11.76
N ILE A 72 34.42 29.50 -12.42
CA ILE A 72 35.48 29.53 -13.42
C ILE A 72 34.97 29.73 -14.86
N GLY A 73 33.83 29.22 -15.30
CA GLY A 73 33.31 29.43 -16.67
C GLY A 73 31.94 28.84 -16.95
N LYS A 74 31.30 29.13 -18.11
CA LYS A 74 29.97 28.61 -18.46
C LYS A 74 29.97 27.10 -18.70
N SER A 75 31.01 26.54 -19.32
CA SER A 75 31.18 25.12 -19.61
C SER A 75 31.37 24.31 -18.33
N GLU A 76 32.11 24.84 -17.38
CA GLU A 76 32.39 24.20 -16.10
C GLU A 76 31.18 24.21 -15.17
N LYS A 77 30.38 25.30 -15.21
CA LYS A 77 29.09 25.35 -14.53
C LYS A 77 28.14 24.29 -15.03
N LEU A 78 28.12 24.02 -16.33
CA LEU A 78 27.30 22.97 -16.94
C LEU A 78 27.81 21.59 -16.49
N PHE A 79 29.12 21.37 -16.48
CA PHE A 79 29.73 20.11 -16.04
C PHE A 79 29.47 19.84 -14.57
N ALA A 80 29.68 20.81 -13.68
CA ALA A 80 29.36 20.67 -12.26
C ALA A 80 27.86 20.36 -12.03
N GLY A 81 26.98 21.06 -12.75
CA GLY A 81 25.54 20.80 -12.70
C GLY A 81 25.16 19.39 -13.16
N LEU A 82 25.81 18.88 -14.21
CA LEU A 82 25.61 17.50 -14.71
C LEU A 82 26.11 16.48 -13.70
N MET A 83 27.27 16.67 -13.10
CA MET A 83 27.84 15.77 -12.08
C MET A 83 26.95 15.71 -10.83
N ILE A 84 26.42 16.82 -10.35
CA ILE A 84 25.47 16.86 -9.23
C ILE A 84 24.17 16.13 -9.62
N ALA A 85 23.68 16.28 -10.85
CA ALA A 85 22.49 15.59 -11.31
C ALA A 85 22.70 14.07 -11.39
N ILE A 86 23.83 13.61 -11.92
CA ILE A 86 24.19 12.18 -11.98
C ILE A 86 24.32 11.62 -10.56
N ALA A 87 25.05 12.30 -9.68
CA ALA A 87 25.20 11.89 -8.28
C ALA A 87 23.83 11.79 -7.57
N GLY A 88 22.95 12.77 -7.82
CA GLY A 88 21.57 12.74 -7.29
C GLY A 88 20.75 11.55 -7.80
N ILE A 89 20.88 11.20 -9.07
CA ILE A 89 20.21 10.02 -9.65
C ILE A 89 20.75 8.74 -9.02
N VAL A 90 22.06 8.61 -8.90
CA VAL A 90 22.71 7.41 -8.32
C VAL A 90 22.33 7.27 -6.85
N ALA A 91 22.47 8.32 -6.03
CA ALA A 91 22.13 8.32 -4.62
C ALA A 91 20.64 7.96 -4.40
N THR A 92 19.74 8.55 -5.18
CA THR A 92 18.30 8.25 -5.11
C THR A 92 18.01 6.82 -5.53
N SER A 93 18.70 6.27 -6.51
CA SER A 93 18.53 4.88 -6.96
C SER A 93 18.96 3.90 -5.88
N ILE A 94 20.09 4.13 -5.22
CA ILE A 94 20.59 3.33 -4.09
C ILE A 94 19.60 3.40 -2.92
N GLU A 95 19.15 4.60 -2.57
CA GLU A 95 18.15 4.83 -1.53
C GLU A 95 16.85 4.05 -1.79
N LEU A 96 16.32 4.14 -3.02
CA LEU A 96 15.10 3.41 -3.39
C LEU A 96 15.29 1.89 -3.32
N LEU A 97 16.41 1.36 -3.77
CA LEU A 97 16.73 -0.06 -3.65
C LEU A 97 16.81 -0.50 -2.18
N PHE A 98 17.44 0.32 -1.33
CA PHE A 98 17.48 0.05 0.10
C PHE A 98 16.09 0.05 0.73
N LEU A 99 15.28 1.07 0.48
CA LEU A 99 13.92 1.18 1.02
C LEU A 99 13.04 0.00 0.57
N TYR A 100 13.17 -0.39 -0.70
CA TYR A 100 12.44 -1.51 -1.27
C TYR A 100 12.85 -2.84 -0.64
N ARG A 101 14.17 -3.06 -0.51
CA ARG A 101 14.72 -4.25 0.16
C ARG A 101 14.30 -4.32 1.63
N ASP A 102 14.36 -3.20 2.36
CA ASP A 102 14.01 -3.14 3.78
C ASP A 102 12.52 -3.39 4.01
N SER A 103 11.66 -2.84 3.16
CA SER A 103 10.22 -3.07 3.25
C SER A 103 9.84 -4.53 2.98
N LEU A 104 10.46 -5.20 2.00
CA LEU A 104 10.24 -6.63 1.75
C LEU A 104 10.74 -7.51 2.89
N THR A 105 11.90 -7.19 3.44
CA THR A 105 12.47 -7.92 4.59
C THR A 105 11.58 -7.76 5.83
N THR A 106 11.07 -6.56 6.07
CA THR A 106 10.16 -6.31 7.18
C THR A 106 8.83 -7.03 6.97
N ALA A 107 8.27 -7.02 5.76
CA ALA A 107 7.05 -7.76 5.44
C ALA A 107 7.21 -9.28 5.66
N ALA A 108 8.35 -9.84 5.28
CA ALA A 108 8.67 -11.25 5.52
C ALA A 108 8.71 -11.60 7.02
N ARG A 109 9.31 -10.73 7.84
CA ARG A 109 9.31 -10.89 9.31
C ARG A 109 7.90 -10.78 9.88
N MET A 110 7.11 -9.82 9.43
CA MET A 110 5.71 -9.67 9.85
C MET A 110 4.87 -10.90 9.51
N ALA A 111 5.05 -11.47 8.31
CA ALA A 111 4.37 -12.69 7.89
C ALA A 111 4.70 -13.88 8.81
N LYS A 112 5.95 -13.98 9.27
CA LYS A 112 6.39 -15.03 10.18
C LYS A 112 5.82 -14.85 11.60
N VAL A 113 5.77 -13.62 12.11
CA VAL A 113 5.13 -13.30 13.40
C VAL A 113 3.66 -13.67 13.40
N LEU A 114 2.96 -13.49 12.25
CA LEU A 114 1.54 -13.79 12.07
C LEU A 114 1.26 -15.26 11.72
N ASP A 115 2.30 -16.11 11.69
CA ASP A 115 2.18 -17.54 11.33
C ASP A 115 1.48 -17.76 9.97
N ILE A 116 1.84 -16.94 8.97
CA ILE A 116 1.31 -17.13 7.62
C ILE A 116 1.85 -18.45 7.06
N PRO A 117 0.98 -19.39 6.61
CA PRO A 117 1.40 -20.70 6.14
C PRO A 117 2.40 -20.62 4.98
N ASP A 118 3.44 -21.45 5.02
CA ASP A 118 4.44 -21.55 3.95
C ASP A 118 3.83 -21.87 2.59
N GLU A 119 2.74 -22.65 2.57
CA GLU A 119 2.00 -22.98 1.35
C GLU A 119 1.45 -21.74 0.65
N GLU A 120 0.96 -20.76 1.40
CA GLU A 120 0.45 -19.49 0.86
C GLU A 120 1.57 -18.60 0.34
N LEU A 121 2.75 -18.67 0.97
CA LEU A 121 3.93 -17.92 0.55
C LEU A 121 4.61 -18.54 -0.68
N ASN A 122 4.46 -19.84 -0.88
CA ASN A 122 5.04 -20.57 -2.02
C ASN A 122 4.16 -20.57 -3.28
N LYS A 123 2.92 -20.10 -3.21
CA LYS A 123 2.02 -19.91 -4.38
C LYS A 123 2.48 -18.79 -5.33
N ILE A 124 3.77 -18.72 -5.62
CA ILE A 124 4.40 -17.60 -6.36
C ILE A 124 3.91 -17.50 -7.81
N GLU A 125 3.55 -18.61 -8.42
CA GLU A 125 3.10 -18.66 -9.81
C GLU A 125 1.73 -18.01 -10.01
N MET A 126 0.90 -17.99 -8.98
CA MET A 126 -0.41 -17.35 -9.05
C MET A 126 -0.26 -15.81 -9.04
N GLU A 127 -0.89 -15.16 -10.01
CA GLU A 127 -0.87 -13.69 -10.11
C GLU A 127 -1.45 -13.00 -8.86
N GLN A 128 -2.18 -13.74 -8.06
CA GLN A 128 -2.91 -13.33 -6.85
C GLN A 128 -2.27 -13.83 -5.55
N SER A 129 -1.00 -14.22 -5.59
CA SER A 129 -0.30 -14.74 -4.42
C SER A 129 0.07 -13.67 -3.39
N MET A 130 0.14 -14.07 -2.10
CA MET A 130 0.55 -13.20 -0.99
C MET A 130 1.90 -12.50 -1.23
N PRO A 131 2.98 -13.18 -1.68
CA PRO A 131 4.25 -12.50 -1.96
C PRO A 131 4.13 -11.40 -3.01
N ARG A 132 3.36 -11.63 -4.07
CA ARG A 132 3.13 -10.59 -5.09
C ARG A 132 2.35 -9.40 -4.54
N TRP A 133 1.40 -9.62 -3.65
CA TRP A 133 0.66 -8.53 -3.01
C TRP A 133 1.57 -7.65 -2.13
N LEU A 134 2.52 -8.27 -1.41
CA LEU A 134 3.50 -7.54 -0.61
C LEU A 134 4.50 -6.79 -1.48
N ILE A 135 4.94 -7.39 -2.59
CA ILE A 135 5.79 -6.71 -3.58
C ILE A 135 5.07 -5.48 -4.17
N TYR A 136 3.79 -5.61 -4.51
CA TYR A 136 3.00 -4.47 -4.99
C TYR A 136 2.82 -3.40 -3.91
N ALA A 137 2.68 -3.79 -2.63
CA ALA A 137 2.65 -2.83 -1.52
C ALA A 137 3.97 -2.07 -1.39
N ALA A 138 5.11 -2.78 -1.43
CA ALA A 138 6.44 -2.18 -1.42
C ALA A 138 6.65 -1.19 -2.57
N MET A 139 6.10 -1.49 -3.75
CA MET A 139 6.13 -0.61 -4.92
C MET A 139 5.09 0.53 -4.87
N GLY A 140 4.30 0.63 -3.81
CA GLY A 140 3.21 1.58 -3.69
C GLY A 140 2.04 1.33 -4.66
N ALA A 141 1.92 0.11 -5.20
CA ALA A 141 0.82 -0.28 -6.06
C ALA A 141 -0.41 -0.65 -5.22
N PRO A 142 -1.59 -0.11 -5.52
CA PRO A 142 -2.76 -0.26 -4.65
C PRO A 142 -3.41 -1.64 -4.69
N GLY A 143 -3.23 -2.42 -5.77
CA GLY A 143 -3.84 -3.73 -5.95
C GLY A 143 -3.95 -4.14 -7.42
N HIS A 144 -4.72 -5.20 -7.68
CA HIS A 144 -4.95 -5.74 -9.01
C HIS A 144 -5.84 -4.82 -9.86
N ARG A 145 -5.57 -4.72 -11.16
CA ARG A 145 -6.30 -3.84 -12.08
C ARG A 145 -6.95 -4.57 -13.26
N GLY A 146 -6.73 -5.85 -13.37
CA GLY A 146 -7.39 -6.70 -14.36
C GLY A 146 -8.82 -7.04 -13.97
N THR A 147 -9.56 -7.64 -14.89
CA THR A 147 -10.88 -8.23 -14.61
C THR A 147 -10.69 -9.50 -13.78
N LEU A 148 -11.46 -9.63 -12.71
CA LEU A 148 -11.41 -10.75 -11.78
C LEU A 148 -12.81 -11.04 -11.27
N PHE A 149 -13.23 -12.28 -11.23
CA PHE A 149 -14.59 -12.69 -10.83
C PHE A 149 -15.70 -11.90 -11.56
N GLY A 150 -15.53 -11.65 -12.88
CA GLY A 150 -16.48 -10.85 -13.67
C GLY A 150 -16.41 -9.33 -13.44
N ILE A 151 -15.69 -8.86 -12.42
CA ILE A 151 -15.61 -7.44 -12.05
C ILE A 151 -14.43 -6.76 -12.73
N ASN A 152 -14.71 -5.74 -13.57
CA ASN A 152 -13.68 -4.91 -14.19
C ASN A 152 -13.53 -3.57 -13.43
N PRO A 153 -12.42 -3.35 -12.69
CA PRO A 153 -12.25 -2.13 -11.91
C PRO A 153 -12.12 -0.85 -12.76
N LEU A 154 -11.91 -0.99 -14.06
CA LEU A 154 -11.68 0.12 -14.98
C LEU A 154 -12.88 0.38 -15.92
N GLU A 155 -13.96 -0.38 -15.81
CA GLU A 155 -15.12 -0.32 -16.72
C GLU A 155 -15.72 1.09 -16.87
N LYS A 156 -15.89 1.80 -15.76
CA LYS A 156 -16.45 3.17 -15.74
C LYS A 156 -15.44 4.27 -16.07
N ILE A 157 -14.25 3.93 -16.62
CA ILE A 157 -13.23 4.94 -16.94
C ILE A 157 -13.19 5.19 -18.44
N GLY A 158 -13.52 6.41 -18.86
CA GLY A 158 -13.37 6.83 -20.25
C GLY A 158 -11.92 6.77 -20.75
N LYS A 159 -11.72 6.66 -22.08
CA LYS A 159 -10.41 6.52 -22.74
C LYS A 159 -9.38 7.57 -22.29
N TYR A 160 -9.80 8.83 -22.14
CA TYR A 160 -8.94 9.93 -21.63
C TYR A 160 -8.49 9.70 -20.18
N GLY A 161 -9.38 9.23 -19.31
CA GLY A 161 -9.06 8.90 -17.93
C GLY A 161 -8.04 7.77 -17.81
N LEU A 162 -8.08 6.79 -18.71
CA LEU A 162 -7.10 5.70 -18.79
C LEU A 162 -5.72 6.22 -19.25
N MET A 163 -5.68 7.13 -20.22
CA MET A 163 -4.44 7.72 -20.72
C MET A 163 -3.75 8.57 -19.65
N VAL A 164 -4.48 9.47 -19.00
CA VAL A 164 -3.98 10.29 -17.90
C VAL A 164 -3.49 9.41 -16.74
N ARG A 165 -4.20 8.34 -16.43
CA ARG A 165 -3.81 7.41 -15.37
C ARG A 165 -2.57 6.61 -15.72
N LYS A 166 -2.40 6.15 -16.98
CA LYS A 166 -1.15 5.52 -17.45
C LYS A 166 0.03 6.47 -17.32
N LEU A 167 -0.17 7.74 -17.66
CA LEU A 167 0.84 8.80 -17.51
C LEU A 167 1.18 9.03 -16.03
N LEU A 168 0.18 9.22 -15.18
CA LEU A 168 0.37 9.40 -13.74
C LEU A 168 1.01 8.19 -13.07
N THR A 169 0.70 6.96 -13.52
CA THR A 169 1.35 5.74 -13.01
C THR A 169 2.82 5.69 -13.45
N LYS A 170 3.13 6.04 -14.71
CA LYS A 170 4.52 6.17 -15.16
C LYS A 170 5.28 7.24 -14.38
N ILE A 171 4.67 8.40 -14.17
CA ILE A 171 5.24 9.49 -13.35
C ILE A 171 5.42 9.04 -11.90
N ARG A 172 4.48 8.30 -11.32
CA ARG A 172 4.56 7.81 -9.94
C ARG A 172 5.63 6.74 -9.74
N VAL A 173 5.83 5.85 -10.73
CA VAL A 173 6.86 4.81 -10.67
C VAL A 173 8.26 5.38 -10.97
N ILE A 174 8.36 6.36 -11.88
CA ILE A 174 9.65 6.97 -12.28
C ILE A 174 9.97 8.20 -11.43
N GLY A 175 8.95 8.89 -10.92
CA GLY A 175 9.03 10.25 -10.41
C GLY A 175 8.75 10.46 -8.94
N SER A 176 8.40 9.40 -8.16
CA SER A 176 7.93 9.61 -6.79
C SER A 176 8.98 10.26 -5.87
N ALA A 177 10.25 9.96 -6.03
CA ALA A 177 11.31 10.59 -5.22
C ALA A 177 12.02 11.72 -5.94
N SER A 178 12.45 11.55 -7.20
CA SER A 178 13.28 12.52 -7.90
C SER A 178 12.53 13.75 -8.39
N LEU A 179 11.30 13.60 -8.91
CA LEU A 179 10.48 14.76 -9.33
C LEU A 179 9.99 15.57 -8.13
N PHE A 180 9.59 14.89 -7.05
CA PHE A 180 9.17 15.59 -5.84
C PHE A 180 10.35 16.32 -5.18
N LYS A 181 11.54 15.69 -5.11
CA LYS A 181 12.80 16.35 -4.71
C LYS A 181 13.13 17.55 -5.62
N SER A 182 12.95 17.42 -6.93
CA SER A 182 13.20 18.50 -7.90
C SER A 182 12.20 19.66 -7.77
N ILE A 183 10.92 19.38 -7.56
CA ILE A 183 9.87 20.40 -7.38
C ILE A 183 10.07 21.11 -6.04
N LEU A 184 10.30 20.38 -4.96
CA LEU A 184 10.61 20.97 -3.65
C LEU A 184 11.86 21.83 -3.71
N ARG A 185 12.94 21.35 -4.36
CA ARG A 185 14.15 22.16 -4.55
C ARG A 185 13.85 23.48 -5.26
N ARG A 186 13.02 23.49 -6.32
CA ARG A 186 12.65 24.75 -7.01
C ARG A 186 11.82 25.69 -6.13
N ILE A 187 10.92 25.16 -5.32
CA ILE A 187 10.11 25.95 -4.39
C ILE A 187 11.01 26.55 -3.30
N TRP A 188 11.88 25.74 -2.71
CA TRP A 188 12.78 26.17 -1.64
C TRP A 188 13.82 27.18 -2.11
N VAL A 189 14.41 26.99 -3.30
CA VAL A 189 15.35 27.98 -3.89
C VAL A 189 14.66 29.32 -4.13
N ARG A 190 13.36 29.31 -4.49
CA ARG A 190 12.59 30.57 -4.61
C ARG A 190 12.25 31.20 -3.28
N MET A 191 12.04 30.42 -2.21
CA MET A 191 11.68 30.94 -0.89
C MET A 191 12.85 31.48 -0.10
N ILE A 192 14.05 30.88 -0.22
CA ILE A 192 15.23 31.23 0.61
C ILE A 192 16.08 32.34 -0.01
N GLY A 193 15.81 32.73 -1.28
CA GLY A 193 16.47 33.84 -1.94
C GLY A 193 17.90 33.53 -2.47
N ARG A 194 18.47 34.49 -3.15
CA ARG A 194 19.77 34.36 -3.90
C ARG A 194 21.02 34.27 -3.01
N VAL A 195 20.88 34.30 -1.70
CA VAL A 195 22.00 34.46 -0.75
C VAL A 195 22.54 33.12 -0.23
N ALA A 196 21.77 32.01 -0.37
CA ALA A 196 22.22 30.71 0.09
C ALA A 196 23.02 29.98 -0.98
N THR A 197 24.23 29.52 -0.64
CA THR A 197 25.02 28.62 -1.47
C THR A 197 24.25 27.34 -1.77
N ARG A 198 24.55 26.65 -2.87
CA ARG A 198 23.84 25.39 -3.24
C ARG A 198 23.98 24.30 -2.18
N ALA A 199 25.13 24.24 -1.52
CA ALA A 199 25.38 23.34 -0.40
C ALA A 199 24.44 23.61 0.78
N THR A 200 24.29 24.89 1.15
CA THR A 200 23.37 25.32 2.23
C THR A 200 21.92 24.97 1.90
N VAL A 201 21.48 25.18 0.66
CA VAL A 201 20.12 24.82 0.21
C VAL A 201 19.89 23.30 0.29
N ASN A 202 20.89 22.49 -0.07
CA ASN A 202 20.79 21.04 0.02
C ASN A 202 20.74 20.57 1.48
N LEU A 203 21.51 21.16 2.39
CA LEU A 203 21.47 20.88 3.83
C LEU A 203 20.12 21.27 4.45
N LEU A 204 19.57 22.42 4.07
CA LEU A 204 18.24 22.85 4.53
C LEU A 204 17.11 21.95 3.99
N ALA A 205 17.32 21.26 2.87
CA ALA A 205 16.38 20.29 2.33
C ALA A 205 16.45 18.91 3.03
N LEU A 206 17.50 18.64 3.82
CA LEU A 206 17.72 17.35 4.48
C LEU A 206 16.53 16.92 5.38
N PRO A 207 15.96 17.76 6.26
CA PRO A 207 14.80 17.40 7.07
C PRO A 207 13.60 16.99 6.22
N VAL A 208 13.42 17.62 5.06
CA VAL A 208 12.33 17.32 4.14
C VAL A 208 12.52 15.92 3.52
N PHE A 209 13.75 15.55 3.14
CA PHE A 209 14.04 14.21 2.61
C PHE A 209 13.80 13.12 3.67
N ILE A 210 14.25 13.36 4.90
CA ILE A 210 13.98 12.47 6.05
C ILE A 210 12.47 12.29 6.24
N LEU A 211 11.74 13.40 6.31
CA LEU A 211 10.30 13.38 6.54
C LEU A 211 9.54 12.64 5.43
N LEU A 212 9.90 12.87 4.18
CA LEU A 212 9.28 12.18 3.03
C LEU A 212 9.51 10.68 3.06
N ASN A 213 10.70 10.24 3.43
CA ASN A 213 10.99 8.81 3.57
C ASN A 213 10.21 8.18 4.73
N ILE A 214 10.15 8.87 5.88
CA ILE A 214 9.36 8.44 7.03
C ILE A 214 7.88 8.30 6.65
N ILE A 215 7.28 9.30 6.02
CA ILE A 215 5.89 9.26 5.58
C ILE A 215 5.66 8.15 4.57
N GLY A 216 6.55 8.03 3.58
CA GLY A 216 6.47 6.99 2.55
C GLY A 216 6.55 5.58 3.14
N MET A 217 7.51 5.35 4.05
CA MET A 217 7.70 4.06 4.70
C MET A 217 6.53 3.73 5.64
N ARG A 218 6.08 4.69 6.45
CA ARG A 218 4.89 4.52 7.31
C ARG A 218 3.68 4.08 6.50
N TYR A 219 3.46 4.74 5.35
CA TYR A 219 2.39 4.36 4.45
C TYR A 219 2.55 2.92 3.91
N THR A 220 3.77 2.55 3.50
CA THR A 220 4.09 1.20 3.00
C THR A 220 3.89 0.14 4.08
N MET A 221 4.37 0.39 5.32
CA MET A 221 4.21 -0.55 6.44
C MET A 221 2.75 -0.75 6.83
N ASN A 222 1.97 0.32 6.91
CA ASN A 222 0.54 0.23 7.18
C ASN A 222 -0.20 -0.59 6.10
N GLU A 223 0.16 -0.40 4.83
CA GLU A 223 -0.43 -1.17 3.74
C GLU A 223 -0.03 -2.66 3.80
N MET A 224 1.23 -2.97 4.12
CA MET A 224 1.70 -4.35 4.29
C MET A 224 1.02 -5.03 5.47
N ARG A 225 0.95 -4.35 6.61
CA ARG A 225 0.22 -4.84 7.79
C ARG A 225 -1.24 -5.13 7.45
N SER A 226 -1.93 -4.19 6.81
CA SER A 226 -3.33 -4.37 6.40
C SER A 226 -3.52 -5.58 5.48
N ARG A 227 -2.57 -5.88 4.60
CA ARG A 227 -2.64 -7.06 3.71
C ARG A 227 -2.40 -8.36 4.47
N LEU A 228 -1.39 -8.41 5.33
CA LEU A 228 -1.03 -9.59 6.10
C LEU A 228 -2.10 -9.92 7.14
N VAL A 229 -2.46 -8.96 7.97
CA VAL A 229 -3.49 -9.13 8.99
C VAL A 229 -4.86 -9.36 8.35
N GLY A 230 -5.18 -8.64 7.27
CA GLY A 230 -6.41 -8.83 6.52
C GLY A 230 -6.53 -10.22 5.90
N PHE A 231 -5.42 -10.83 5.48
CA PHE A 231 -5.41 -12.21 5.01
C PHE A 231 -5.85 -13.18 6.12
N GLU A 232 -5.31 -13.04 7.33
CA GLU A 232 -5.69 -13.84 8.50
C GLU A 232 -7.13 -13.55 8.95
N LEU A 233 -7.55 -12.28 8.92
CA LEU A 233 -8.86 -11.86 9.37
C LEU A 233 -10.00 -12.23 8.41
N THR A 234 -9.75 -12.37 7.12
CA THR A 234 -10.78 -12.63 6.11
C THR A 234 -11.72 -13.78 6.48
N PRO A 235 -11.24 -15.00 6.83
CA PRO A 235 -12.15 -16.08 7.24
C PRO A 235 -12.95 -15.75 8.49
N LYS A 236 -12.34 -15.01 9.43
CA LYS A 236 -12.99 -14.61 10.69
C LYS A 236 -14.11 -13.60 10.46
N VAL A 237 -13.87 -12.60 9.59
CA VAL A 237 -14.87 -11.60 9.19
C VAL A 237 -16.05 -12.26 8.49
N ILE A 238 -15.78 -13.19 7.59
CA ILE A 238 -16.84 -13.95 6.89
C ILE A 238 -17.66 -14.77 7.87
N LYS A 239 -17.01 -15.54 8.75
CA LYS A 239 -17.72 -16.35 9.77
C LYS A 239 -18.51 -15.47 10.74
N HIS A 240 -18.02 -14.28 11.03
CA HIS A 240 -18.68 -13.33 11.91
C HIS A 240 -19.92 -12.69 11.27
N ALA A 241 -19.83 -12.35 9.99
CA ALA A 241 -20.95 -11.79 9.22
C ALA A 241 -21.98 -12.85 8.81
N PHE A 242 -21.52 -14.07 8.53
CA PHE A 242 -22.31 -15.18 8.01
C PHE A 242 -22.05 -16.47 8.81
N PRO A 243 -22.57 -16.56 10.06
CA PRO A 243 -22.34 -17.72 10.91
C PRO A 243 -22.90 -19.03 10.34
N GLU A 244 -23.94 -18.93 9.48
CA GLU A 244 -24.54 -20.05 8.76
C GLU A 244 -23.66 -20.63 7.64
N GLY A 245 -22.57 -19.95 7.31
CA GLY A 245 -21.68 -20.31 6.21
C GLY A 245 -22.08 -19.66 4.87
N ILE A 246 -21.09 -19.47 4.00
CA ILE A 246 -21.24 -18.79 2.70
C ILE A 246 -22.18 -19.58 1.77
N ASP A 247 -22.10 -20.89 1.79
CA ASP A 247 -22.89 -21.77 0.92
C ASP A 247 -24.38 -21.62 1.17
N ASN A 248 -24.75 -21.31 2.40
CA ASN A 248 -26.13 -21.18 2.87
C ASN A 248 -26.72 -19.76 2.69
N LEU A 249 -25.96 -18.84 2.07
CA LEU A 249 -26.47 -17.50 1.79
C LEU A 249 -27.59 -17.53 0.75
N SER A 250 -28.63 -16.76 0.99
CA SER A 250 -29.75 -16.61 0.04
C SER A 250 -29.26 -16.03 -1.30
N PRO A 251 -29.94 -16.33 -2.41
CA PRO A 251 -29.61 -15.71 -3.70
C PRO A 251 -29.68 -14.18 -3.67
N GLY A 252 -30.61 -13.59 -2.90
CA GLY A 252 -30.73 -12.16 -2.70
C GLY A 252 -29.50 -11.55 -2.02
N LEU A 253 -29.04 -12.16 -0.94
CA LEU A 253 -27.85 -11.71 -0.23
C LEU A 253 -26.58 -11.85 -1.09
N LYS A 254 -26.42 -12.97 -1.82
CA LYS A 254 -25.30 -13.14 -2.77
C LYS A 254 -25.30 -12.05 -3.84
N TYR A 255 -26.47 -11.73 -4.41
CA TYR A 255 -26.61 -10.66 -5.38
C TYR A 255 -26.22 -9.28 -4.80
N ALA A 256 -26.68 -8.96 -3.59
CA ALA A 256 -26.34 -7.69 -2.94
C ALA A 256 -24.84 -7.55 -2.65
N LEU A 257 -24.21 -8.63 -2.20
CA LEU A 257 -22.77 -8.67 -1.97
C LEU A 257 -22.00 -8.45 -3.28
N HIS A 258 -22.35 -9.18 -4.34
CA HIS A 258 -21.70 -9.02 -5.65
C HIS A 258 -21.84 -7.59 -6.18
N THR A 259 -23.04 -7.04 -6.15
CA THR A 259 -23.31 -5.67 -6.60
C THR A 259 -22.51 -4.66 -5.78
N GLY A 260 -22.54 -4.77 -4.44
CA GLY A 260 -21.80 -3.87 -3.56
C GLY A 260 -20.28 -3.98 -3.72
N PHE A 261 -19.73 -5.19 -3.91
CA PHE A 261 -18.32 -5.38 -4.23
C PHE A 261 -17.95 -4.75 -5.56
N SER A 262 -18.74 -4.99 -6.60
CA SER A 262 -18.52 -4.40 -7.92
C SER A 262 -18.47 -2.87 -7.84
N GLU A 263 -19.39 -2.26 -7.11
CA GLU A 263 -19.41 -0.80 -6.90
C GLU A 263 -18.19 -0.30 -6.14
N GLN A 264 -17.76 -1.00 -5.06
CA GLN A 264 -16.57 -0.62 -4.30
C GLN A 264 -15.30 -0.73 -5.14
N ILE A 265 -15.13 -1.81 -5.90
CA ILE A 265 -13.98 -2.06 -6.77
C ILE A 265 -13.93 -1.03 -7.90
N MET A 266 -15.06 -0.75 -8.55
CA MET A 266 -15.14 0.28 -9.59
C MET A 266 -14.90 1.68 -9.03
N ALA A 267 -15.35 1.98 -7.81
CA ALA A 267 -15.05 3.25 -7.14
C ALA A 267 -13.57 3.37 -6.77
N ALA A 268 -12.96 2.31 -6.28
CA ALA A 268 -11.53 2.24 -5.96
C ALA A 268 -10.66 2.23 -7.22
N ARG A 269 -11.14 1.67 -8.33
CA ARG A 269 -10.44 1.44 -9.60
C ARG A 269 -9.28 0.43 -9.50
N TYR A 270 -9.35 -0.46 -8.53
CA TYR A 270 -8.47 -1.61 -8.33
C TYR A 270 -9.15 -2.58 -7.37
N ILE A 271 -8.74 -3.83 -7.40
CA ILE A 271 -9.17 -4.84 -6.45
C ILE A 271 -8.08 -4.95 -5.38
N HIS A 272 -8.46 -4.70 -4.12
CA HIS A 272 -7.53 -4.86 -3.01
C HIS A 272 -7.29 -6.36 -2.73
N PRO A 273 -6.08 -6.79 -2.32
CA PRO A 273 -5.82 -8.19 -2.00
C PRO A 273 -6.82 -8.83 -1.03
N ASN A 274 -7.20 -8.12 0.03
CA ASN A 274 -8.22 -8.63 0.96
C ASN A 274 -9.59 -8.84 0.30
N GLN A 275 -9.95 -8.01 -0.69
CA GLN A 275 -11.17 -8.21 -1.49
C GLN A 275 -11.05 -9.44 -2.40
N ILE A 276 -9.87 -9.70 -2.98
CA ILE A 276 -9.61 -10.89 -3.78
C ILE A 276 -9.86 -12.13 -2.93
N ARG A 277 -9.25 -12.19 -1.74
CA ARG A 277 -9.41 -13.32 -0.82
C ARG A 277 -10.87 -13.58 -0.43
N ILE A 278 -11.65 -12.52 -0.22
CA ILE A 278 -13.07 -12.64 0.10
C ILE A 278 -13.85 -13.15 -1.11
N LEU A 279 -13.58 -12.61 -2.31
CA LEU A 279 -14.24 -13.06 -3.54
C LEU A 279 -13.91 -14.53 -3.84
N GLU A 280 -12.68 -14.98 -3.60
CA GLU A 280 -12.29 -16.39 -3.70
C GLU A 280 -13.12 -17.27 -2.77
N MET A 281 -13.35 -16.82 -1.53
CA MET A 281 -14.14 -17.58 -0.55
C MET A 281 -15.64 -17.53 -0.82
N LEU A 282 -16.15 -16.43 -1.38
CA LEU A 282 -17.57 -16.30 -1.76
C LEU A 282 -17.90 -17.09 -3.03
N GLY A 283 -16.90 -17.44 -3.83
CA GLY A 283 -17.07 -18.17 -5.09
C GLY A 283 -17.71 -17.34 -6.21
N GLU A 284 -18.14 -18.02 -7.28
CA GLU A 284 -18.85 -17.37 -8.38
C GLU A 284 -20.24 -16.91 -7.93
N MET A 285 -20.51 -15.64 -8.11
CA MET A 285 -21.80 -15.07 -7.77
C MET A 285 -22.66 -14.93 -9.01
N ASN A 286 -23.86 -15.53 -8.97
CA ASN A 286 -24.83 -15.40 -10.04
C ASN A 286 -25.39 -13.98 -10.11
N GLU A 287 -25.37 -13.38 -11.30
CA GLU A 287 -25.82 -12.01 -11.55
C GLU A 287 -27.34 -11.86 -11.65
N SER A 288 -28.12 -12.93 -11.40
CA SER A 288 -29.57 -12.83 -11.49
C SER A 288 -30.13 -11.88 -10.45
N LYS A 289 -30.80 -10.84 -10.94
CA LYS A 289 -31.46 -9.83 -10.11
C LYS A 289 -32.55 -10.50 -9.27
N VAL A 290 -32.32 -10.59 -7.98
CA VAL A 290 -33.24 -11.20 -7.02
C VAL A 290 -33.73 -10.13 -6.07
N LEU A 291 -35.00 -10.20 -5.67
CA LEU A 291 -35.53 -9.35 -4.62
C LEU A 291 -34.83 -9.67 -3.30
N ILE A 292 -34.37 -8.63 -2.64
CA ILE A 292 -33.67 -8.70 -1.38
C ILE A 292 -34.55 -8.10 -0.29
N ASN A 293 -34.59 -8.73 0.87
CA ASN A 293 -35.28 -8.17 2.02
C ASN A 293 -34.40 -7.15 2.77
N GLU A 294 -35.00 -6.36 3.64
CA GLU A 294 -34.31 -5.27 4.33
C GLU A 294 -33.22 -5.79 5.27
N ASP A 295 -33.43 -6.93 5.93
CA ASP A 295 -32.45 -7.52 6.85
C ASP A 295 -31.22 -8.04 6.08
N GLU A 296 -31.43 -8.70 4.94
CA GLU A 296 -30.34 -9.14 4.07
C GLU A 296 -29.55 -7.95 3.52
N GLN A 297 -30.23 -6.86 3.15
CA GLN A 297 -29.57 -5.65 2.69
C GLN A 297 -28.72 -5.05 3.80
N ARG A 298 -29.21 -4.99 5.01
CA ARG A 298 -28.45 -4.50 6.17
C ARG A 298 -27.23 -5.37 6.46
N ARG A 299 -27.36 -6.70 6.37
CA ARG A 299 -26.23 -7.63 6.53
C ARG A 299 -25.18 -7.43 5.45
N ALA A 300 -25.59 -7.30 4.20
CA ALA A 300 -24.70 -6.99 3.09
C ALA A 300 -23.96 -5.66 3.34
N ASP A 301 -24.68 -4.62 3.73
CA ASP A 301 -24.12 -3.29 3.97
C ASP A 301 -23.09 -3.30 5.11
N ARG A 302 -23.33 -4.02 6.22
CA ARG A 302 -22.35 -4.22 7.32
C ARG A 302 -21.06 -4.85 6.79
N PHE A 303 -21.22 -5.95 6.06
CA PHE A 303 -20.08 -6.68 5.49
C PHE A 303 -19.29 -5.82 4.49
N LEU A 304 -19.97 -5.07 3.62
CA LEU A 304 -19.34 -4.16 2.67
C LEU A 304 -18.55 -3.03 3.37
N ILE A 305 -19.05 -2.53 4.52
CA ILE A 305 -18.31 -1.56 5.35
C ILE A 305 -17.06 -2.20 5.95
N ALA A 306 -17.18 -3.43 6.46
CA ALA A 306 -16.04 -4.18 6.99
C ALA A 306 -14.94 -4.34 5.94
N ILE A 307 -15.29 -4.81 4.76
CA ILE A 307 -14.35 -5.00 3.65
C ILE A 307 -13.74 -3.68 3.16
N SER A 308 -14.54 -2.65 3.08
CA SER A 308 -14.08 -1.30 2.77
C SER A 308 -13.00 -0.83 3.77
N THR A 309 -13.20 -1.13 5.06
CA THR A 309 -12.25 -0.81 6.12
C THR A 309 -10.97 -1.64 6.00
N MET A 310 -11.08 -2.94 5.73
CA MET A 310 -9.93 -3.83 5.49
C MET A 310 -9.09 -3.41 4.28
N SER A 311 -9.67 -2.73 3.32
CA SER A 311 -8.97 -2.26 2.10
C SER A 311 -8.22 -0.93 2.28
N GLY A 312 -8.32 -0.31 3.42
CA GLY A 312 -7.46 0.78 3.93
C GLY A 312 -7.49 2.12 3.21
N LYS A 313 -7.96 2.22 1.97
CA LYS A 313 -7.88 3.46 1.18
C LYS A 313 -9.22 4.07 0.82
N ASN A 314 -9.44 5.27 1.31
CA ASN A 314 -10.59 6.12 0.96
C ASN A 314 -10.22 7.15 -0.11
N ASN A 315 -10.40 6.85 -1.41
CA ASN A 315 -10.48 7.88 -2.42
C ASN A 315 -11.84 8.60 -2.36
N TYR A 316 -11.99 9.76 -3.05
CA TYR A 316 -13.22 10.55 -3.02
C TYR A 316 -14.49 9.75 -3.41
N ARG A 317 -14.40 8.89 -4.42
CA ARG A 317 -15.53 8.07 -4.89
C ARG A 317 -15.90 7.00 -3.88
N HIS A 318 -14.90 6.39 -3.26
CA HIS A 318 -15.08 5.42 -2.20
C HIS A 318 -15.74 6.05 -0.96
N ARG A 319 -15.37 7.31 -0.64
CA ARG A 319 -16.03 8.08 0.43
C ARG A 319 -17.51 8.36 0.11
N LYS A 320 -17.85 8.63 -1.15
CA LYS A 320 -19.25 8.82 -1.55
C LYS A 320 -20.05 7.54 -1.32
N LEU A 321 -19.55 6.40 -1.79
CA LEU A 321 -20.20 5.10 -1.60
C LEU A 321 -20.30 4.75 -0.10
N SER A 322 -19.26 4.99 0.67
CA SER A 322 -19.27 4.80 2.13
C SER A 322 -20.37 5.62 2.82
N ARG A 323 -20.60 6.88 2.38
CA ARG A 323 -21.69 7.71 2.90
C ARG A 323 -23.08 7.18 2.54
N GLU A 324 -23.23 6.56 1.38
CA GLU A 324 -24.48 5.91 0.98
C GLU A 324 -24.79 4.70 1.85
N LEU A 325 -23.77 3.88 2.15
CA LEU A 325 -23.86 2.78 3.12
C LEU A 325 -24.16 3.30 4.55
N GLU A 326 -23.51 4.38 4.96
CA GLU A 326 -23.76 5.05 6.26
C GLU A 326 -25.19 5.54 6.39
N LYS A 327 -25.79 6.09 5.34
CA LYS A 327 -27.19 6.53 5.34
C LYS A 327 -28.18 5.37 5.51
N ARG A 328 -27.88 4.19 4.93
CA ARG A 328 -28.75 3.00 5.04
C ARG A 328 -28.65 2.33 6.40
N LEU A 329 -27.42 2.19 6.93
CA LEU A 329 -27.17 1.53 8.22
C LEU A 329 -27.31 2.42 9.43
N GLY A 330 -27.13 3.73 9.25
CA GLY A 330 -27.01 4.71 10.32
C GLY A 330 -25.58 4.83 10.85
N ASN A 331 -25.23 6.05 11.32
CA ASN A 331 -23.87 6.42 11.71
C ASN A 331 -23.33 5.57 12.86
N LYS A 332 -24.17 5.23 13.85
CA LYS A 332 -23.76 4.47 15.05
C LYS A 332 -23.31 3.06 14.68
N GLU A 333 -24.07 2.37 13.85
CA GLU A 333 -23.77 0.99 13.42
C GLU A 333 -22.58 0.95 12.49
N THR A 334 -22.51 1.85 11.51
CA THR A 334 -21.38 2.00 10.62
C THR A 334 -20.07 2.25 11.37
N SER A 335 -20.09 3.15 12.36
CA SER A 335 -18.92 3.45 13.18
C SER A 335 -18.51 2.25 14.02
N ARG A 336 -19.45 1.47 14.55
CA ARG A 336 -19.18 0.25 15.31
C ARG A 336 -18.44 -0.76 14.44
N VAL A 337 -19.00 -1.14 13.28
CA VAL A 337 -18.39 -2.12 12.38
C VAL A 337 -17.00 -1.65 11.92
N ARG A 338 -16.90 -0.38 11.57
CA ARG A 338 -15.62 0.21 11.14
C ARG A 338 -14.55 0.14 12.24
N ASN A 339 -14.90 0.50 13.48
CA ASN A 339 -13.96 0.49 14.59
C ASN A 339 -13.55 -0.94 14.95
N GLU A 340 -14.48 -1.90 15.02
CA GLU A 340 -14.17 -3.30 15.28
C GLU A 340 -13.17 -3.87 14.25
N VAL A 341 -13.39 -3.60 12.95
CA VAL A 341 -12.47 -4.06 11.91
C VAL A 341 -11.15 -3.31 11.94
N TRP A 342 -11.18 -2.00 12.22
CA TRP A 342 -9.97 -1.20 12.37
C TRP A 342 -9.11 -1.70 13.53
N ASP A 343 -9.71 -1.91 14.68
CA ASP A 343 -9.03 -2.43 15.88
C ASP A 343 -8.50 -3.86 15.64
N ALA A 344 -9.25 -4.70 14.91
CA ALA A 344 -8.77 -6.03 14.55
C ALA A 344 -7.54 -6.00 13.61
N ILE A 345 -7.42 -5.00 12.72
CA ILE A 345 -6.26 -4.86 11.82
C ILE A 345 -5.07 -4.20 12.51
N HIS A 346 -5.32 -3.15 13.30
CA HIS A 346 -4.27 -2.30 13.85
C HIS A 346 -3.84 -2.71 15.25
N ASP A 347 -4.74 -3.25 16.05
CA ASP A 347 -4.49 -3.65 17.43
C ASP A 347 -4.68 -5.17 17.65
N LEU A 348 -4.88 -5.96 16.56
CA LEU A 348 -5.15 -7.40 16.59
C LEU A 348 -6.26 -7.81 17.56
N LYS A 349 -7.20 -6.92 17.90
CA LYS A 349 -8.30 -7.21 18.80
C LYS A 349 -9.27 -8.23 18.20
N PRO A 350 -9.82 -9.16 18.98
CA PRO A 350 -10.85 -10.09 18.50
C PRO A 350 -12.18 -9.35 18.24
N PHE A 351 -13.00 -9.90 17.36
CA PHE A 351 -14.39 -9.46 17.21
C PHE A 351 -15.20 -9.83 18.45
N GLU A 352 -15.85 -8.86 19.06
CA GLU A 352 -16.57 -9.08 20.34
C GLU A 352 -17.97 -9.67 20.14
N ARG A 353 -18.69 -9.31 19.08
CA ARG A 353 -20.09 -9.70 18.88
C ARG A 353 -20.37 -10.02 17.41
N SER A 354 -21.26 -10.99 17.16
CA SER A 354 -21.80 -11.24 15.82
C SER A 354 -22.52 -10.00 15.27
N TRP A 355 -22.41 -9.76 13.97
CA TRP A 355 -23.12 -8.68 13.25
C TRP A 355 -24.52 -9.10 12.82
N LYS A 356 -25.15 -10.04 13.56
CA LYS A 356 -26.53 -10.48 13.34
C LYS A 356 -27.51 -9.34 13.40
#